data_6863660c7103b7483bdff1621f5d0320
#
_entry.id   6863660c7103b7483bdff1621f5d0320
#
_cell.length_a   1.000
_cell.length_b   1.000
_cell.length_c   1.000
_cell.angle_alpha   90.00
_cell.angle_beta   90.00
_cell.angle_gamma   90.00
#
_symmetry.space_group_name_H-M   'P 1'
#
loop_
_entity.id
_entity.type
_entity.pdbx_description
1 polymer ?
#
loop_
_entity_poly.entity_id
_entity_poly.type
_entity_poly.pdbx_seq_one_letter_code
_entity_poly.pdbx_strand_id
1 'polypeptide(L)' 'HLKLRQWFAAGETVSVLATGPGFSVVSDGLALTPGVEGQLARVRTESGRVLTGTPVGERRLEMAL' A
#
# COMPACT_ATOMS: atom_id res chain seq x y z
N HIS A 1 21.15 -10.70 -12.27
CA HIS A 1 21.03 -9.60 -11.35
C HIS A 1 19.65 -8.93 -11.47
N LEU A 2 18.77 -9.25 -10.60
CA LEU A 2 17.41 -8.73 -10.64
C LEU A 2 17.28 -7.51 -9.76
N LYS A 3 16.67 -6.48 -10.32
CA LYS A 3 16.40 -5.25 -9.62
C LYS A 3 14.88 -5.11 -9.46
N LEU A 4 14.41 -5.22 -8.25
CA LEU A 4 12.99 -5.07 -7.99
C LEU A 4 12.58 -3.60 -8.12
N ARG A 5 11.37 -3.40 -8.64
CA ARG A 5 10.85 -2.06 -8.79
C ARG A 5 10.27 -1.57 -7.46
N GLN A 6 10.68 -0.39 -7.06
CA GLN A 6 10.15 0.24 -5.89
C GLN A 6 9.06 1.24 -6.33
N TRP A 7 7.85 1.03 -5.84
CA TRP A 7 6.72 1.87 -6.20
C TRP A 7 6.64 3.13 -5.35
N PHE A 8 7.06 3.03 -4.10
CA PHE A 8 7.06 4.18 -3.19
C PHE A 8 8.05 3.92 -2.07
N ALA A 9 8.48 5.01 -1.43
CA ALA A 9 9.41 4.93 -0.31
C ALA A 9 8.66 5.07 1.02
N ALA A 10 9.29 4.61 2.08
CA ALA A 10 8.73 4.81 3.42
C ALA A 10 8.62 6.32 3.70
N GLY A 11 7.51 6.71 4.29
CA GLY A 11 7.22 8.11 4.58
C GLY A 11 6.45 8.84 3.49
N GLU A 12 6.16 8.19 2.37
CA GLU A 12 5.35 8.78 1.32
C GLU A 12 3.88 8.50 1.55
N THR A 13 3.03 9.42 1.09
CA THR A 13 1.59 9.20 1.11
C THR A 13 1.21 8.23 0.01
N VAL A 14 0.44 7.22 0.37
CA VAL A 14 0.06 6.14 -0.54
C VAL A 14 -1.46 6.00 -0.54
N SER A 15 -2.02 5.80 -1.71
CA SER A 15 -3.45 5.49 -1.83
C SER A 15 -3.65 4.00 -1.59
N VAL A 16 -4.51 3.68 -0.65
CA VAL A 16 -4.83 2.30 -0.30
C VAL A 16 -6.19 1.95 -0.86
N LEU A 17 -6.24 0.93 -1.69
CA LEU A 17 -7.49 0.41 -2.20
C LEU A 17 -7.83 -0.87 -1.44
N ALA A 18 -8.89 -0.80 -0.64
CA ALA A 18 -9.38 -1.96 0.09
C ALA A 18 -10.61 -2.49 -0.64
N THR A 19 -10.55 -3.74 -1.07
CA THR A 19 -11.66 -4.36 -1.77
C THR A 19 -12.25 -5.48 -0.94
N GLY A 20 -13.57 -5.54 -0.92
CA GLY A 20 -14.31 -6.59 -0.25
C GLY A 20 -15.47 -7.05 -1.12
N PRO A 21 -16.25 -8.05 -0.65
CA PRO A 21 -17.40 -8.54 -1.43
C PRO A 21 -18.45 -7.44 -1.62
N GLY A 22 -18.63 -7.00 -2.84
CA GLY A 22 -19.65 -6.04 -3.18
C GLY A 22 -19.32 -4.58 -2.84
N PHE A 23 -18.08 -4.28 -2.41
CA PHE A 23 -17.70 -2.90 -2.13
C PHE A 23 -16.20 -2.69 -2.28
N SER A 24 -15.80 -1.43 -2.42
CA SER A 24 -14.40 -1.06 -2.39
C SER A 24 -14.27 0.30 -1.71
N VAL A 25 -13.18 0.49 -1.01
CA VAL A 25 -12.89 1.73 -0.28
C VAL A 25 -11.50 2.21 -0.64
N VAL A 26 -11.37 3.50 -0.92
CA VAL A 26 -10.08 4.12 -1.17
C VAL A 26 -9.74 5.01 0.02
N SER A 27 -8.56 4.83 0.58
CA SER A 27 -8.06 5.63 1.69
C SER A 27 -6.64 6.07 1.41
N ASP A 28 -6.24 7.16 2.04
CA ASP A 28 -4.86 7.59 1.99
C ASP A 28 -4.16 7.17 3.28
N GLY A 29 -2.90 6.83 3.16
CA GLY A 29 -2.11 6.44 4.30
C GLY A 29 -0.65 6.79 4.10
N LEU A 30 0.10 6.74 5.18
CA LEU A 30 1.53 7.00 5.17
C LEU A 30 2.27 5.67 5.11
N ALA A 31 3.11 5.51 4.12
CA ALA A 31 3.88 4.28 3.96
C ALA A 31 4.87 4.12 5.12
N LEU A 32 4.80 3.00 5.80
CA LEU A 32 5.73 2.67 6.88
C LEU A 32 6.94 1.91 6.37
N THR A 33 6.77 1.23 5.25
CA THR A 33 7.84 0.47 4.61
C THR A 33 7.85 0.81 3.13
N PRO A 34 8.99 0.66 2.46
CA PRO A 34 9.02 0.88 1.02
C PRO A 34 8.12 -0.13 0.30
N GLY A 35 7.43 0.34 -0.72
CA GLY A 35 6.62 -0.52 -1.57
C GLY A 35 7.45 -1.10 -2.69
N VAL A 36 7.87 -2.34 -2.54
CA VAL A 36 8.71 -3.03 -3.51
C VAL A 36 7.90 -4.10 -4.21
N GLU A 37 8.06 -4.20 -5.51
CA GLU A 37 7.37 -5.19 -6.31
C GLU A 37 7.60 -6.60 -5.77
N GLY A 38 6.52 -7.33 -5.59
CA GLY A 38 6.59 -8.70 -5.08
C GLY A 38 6.66 -8.82 -3.58
N GLN A 39 6.68 -7.69 -2.85
CA GLN A 39 6.73 -7.70 -1.39
C GLN A 39 5.53 -6.98 -0.81
N LEU A 40 5.12 -7.40 0.38
CA LEU A 40 4.05 -6.71 1.07
C LEU A 40 4.57 -5.40 1.67
N ALA A 41 3.73 -4.39 1.65
CA ALA A 41 4.06 -3.10 2.22
C ALA A 41 3.07 -2.76 3.33
N ARG A 42 3.51 -1.93 4.26
CA ARG A 42 2.68 -1.49 5.37
C ARG A 42 2.43 -0.01 5.26
N VAL A 43 1.19 0.37 5.53
CA VAL A 43 0.75 1.75 5.46
C VAL A 43 -0.03 2.07 6.72
N ARG A 44 0.19 3.25 7.27
CA ARG A 44 -0.55 3.73 8.42
C ARG A 44 -1.60 4.73 7.94
N THR A 45 -2.85 4.47 8.26
CA THR A 45 -3.95 5.37 7.89
C THR A 45 -4.06 6.53 8.88
N GLU A 46 -4.87 7.52 8.54
CA GLU A 46 -5.11 8.67 9.40
C GLU A 46 -5.72 8.27 10.74
N SER A 47 -6.46 7.20 10.78
CA SER A 47 -7.05 6.70 12.02
C SER A 47 -6.05 5.98 12.92
N GLY A 48 -4.81 5.84 12.48
CA GLY A 48 -3.76 5.18 13.24
C GLY A 48 -3.68 3.68 13.03
N ARG A 49 -4.43 3.16 12.08
CA ARG A 49 -4.38 1.73 11.77
C ARG A 49 -3.24 1.42 10.82
N VAL A 50 -2.61 0.29 11.04
CA VAL A 50 -1.58 -0.21 10.14
C VAL A 50 -2.20 -1.26 9.25
N LEU A 51 -2.11 -1.05 7.96
CA LEU A 51 -2.65 -1.96 6.95
C LEU A 51 -1.49 -2.57 6.17
N THR A 52 -1.64 -3.83 5.83
CA THR A 52 -0.67 -4.54 5.01
C THR A 52 -1.30 -4.88 3.69
N GLY A 53 -0.62 -4.60 2.61
CA GLY A 53 -1.15 -4.88 1.29
C GLY A 53 -0.04 -5.03 0.27
N THR A 54 -0.45 -5.26 -0.97
CA THR A 54 0.48 -5.46 -2.08
C THR A 54 0.59 -4.17 -2.89
N PRO A 55 1.80 -3.66 -3.10
CA PRO A 55 1.98 -2.51 -3.99
C PRO A 55 1.61 -2.89 -5.42
N VAL A 56 0.79 -2.07 -6.06
CA VAL A 56 0.32 -2.34 -7.43
C VAL A 56 0.71 -1.24 -8.40
N GLY A 57 1.29 -0.16 -7.91
CA GLY A 57 1.71 0.94 -8.76
C GLY A 57 2.30 2.06 -7.92
N GLU A 58 2.68 3.13 -8.57
CA GLU A 58 3.24 4.30 -7.90
C GLU A 58 2.28 4.84 -6.85
N ARG A 59 2.70 4.81 -5.59
CA ARG A 59 1.91 5.27 -4.45
C ARG A 59 0.54 4.62 -4.36
N ARG A 60 0.47 3.35 -4.76
CA ARG A 60 -0.78 2.60 -4.69
C ARG A 60 -0.55 1.28 -3.99
N LEU A 61 -1.46 0.97 -3.10
CA LEU A 61 -1.45 -0.28 -2.36
C LEU A 61 -2.82 -0.91 -2.46
N GLU A 62 -2.87 -2.19 -2.74
CA GLU A 62 -4.12 -2.91 -2.80
C GLU A 62 -4.17 -3.94 -1.70
N MET A 63 -5.30 -3.99 -1.00
CA MET A 63 -5.53 -5.00 0.02
C MET A 63 -6.93 -5.57 -0.14
N ALA A 64 -7.07 -6.85 0.18
CA ALA A 64 -8.37 -7.51 0.21
C ALA A 64 -8.89 -7.55 1.65
N LEU A 65 -10.15 -7.26 1.81
CA LEU A 65 -10.81 -7.34 3.11
C LEU A 65 -11.49 -8.70 3.29
#